data_d67716257ca909f7c295fa62b03429e0
#
_entry.id   d67716257ca909f7c295fa62b03429e0
#
_cell.length_a   1.000
_cell.length_b   1.000
_cell.length_c   1.000
_cell.angle_alpha   90.00
_cell.angle_beta   90.00
_cell.angle_gamma   90.00
#
_symmetry.space_group_name_H-M   'P 1'
#
loop_
_entity.id
_entity.type
_entity.pdbx_description
1 polymer ?
#
loop_
_entity_poly.entity_id
_entity_poly.type
_entity_poly.pdbx_seq_one_letter_code
_entity_poly.pdbx_strand_id
1 'polypeptide(L)' 'MIELIKSFINKECLIYTINGTFNGVIIDVTNGGISISNGKNFEIVNIDYIIRIREYPKNKNGKKKSFVVD' A
#
# COMPACT_ATOMS: atom_id res chain seq x y z
N MET A 1 -12.69 -0.84 8.49
CA MET A 1 -11.31 -0.84 7.95
C MET A 1 -11.30 -1.18 6.45
N ILE A 2 -11.96 -2.25 6.07
CA ILE A 2 -11.92 -2.69 4.66
C ILE A 2 -12.44 -1.63 3.70
N GLU A 3 -13.54 -0.99 4.04
CA GLU A 3 -14.11 0.04 3.17
C GLU A 3 -13.15 1.20 2.97
N LEU A 4 -12.43 1.56 4.02
CA LEU A 4 -11.46 2.66 3.91
C LEU A 4 -10.29 2.26 3.02
N ILE A 5 -9.83 1.01 3.15
CA ILE A 5 -8.70 0.54 2.36
C ILE A 5 -9.07 0.46 0.89
N LYS A 6 -10.31 0.12 0.58
CA LYS A 6 -10.75 0.03 -0.81
C LYS A 6 -10.58 1.34 -1.57
N SER A 7 -10.59 2.46 -0.86
CA SER A 7 -10.39 3.75 -1.50
C SER A 7 -8.98 3.91 -2.06
N PHE A 8 -8.05 3.04 -1.65
CA PHE A 8 -6.68 3.07 -2.14
C PHE A 8 -6.42 2.12 -3.30
N ILE A 9 -7.44 1.40 -3.76
CA ILE A 9 -7.25 0.49 -4.88
C ILE A 9 -6.79 1.27 -6.10
N ASN A 10 -5.79 0.72 -6.79
CA ASN A 10 -5.13 1.30 -7.97
C ASN A 10 -4.22 2.48 -7.63
N LYS A 11 -3.96 2.71 -6.37
CA LYS A 11 -3.03 3.75 -5.95
C LYS A 11 -1.78 3.10 -5.39
N GLU A 12 -0.65 3.74 -5.62
CA GLU A 12 0.58 3.29 -5.01
C GLU A 12 0.60 3.76 -3.56
N CYS A 13 0.87 2.84 -2.66
CA CYS A 13 0.75 3.10 -1.23
C CYS A 13 1.94 2.57 -0.46
N LEU A 14 2.13 3.14 0.72
CA LEU A 14 3.02 2.60 1.74
C LEU A 14 2.13 1.89 2.75
N ILE A 15 2.46 0.65 3.03
CA ILE A 15 1.67 -0.18 3.92
C ILE A 15 2.54 -0.59 5.09
N TYR A 16 2.17 -0.13 6.26
CA TYR A 16 2.93 -0.38 7.49
C TYR A 16 2.31 -1.55 8.22
N THR A 17 3.12 -2.54 8.47
CA THR A 17 2.68 -3.74 9.18
C THR A 17 3.55 -3.98 10.39
N ILE A 18 3.16 -4.93 11.21
CA ILE A 18 3.96 -5.30 12.37
C ILE A 18 5.31 -5.89 11.98
N ASN A 19 5.46 -6.36 10.74
CA ASN A 19 6.69 -6.97 10.27
C ASN A 19 7.54 -6.05 9.39
N GLY A 20 7.07 -4.82 9.16
CA GLY A 20 7.82 -3.90 8.32
C GLY A 20 6.92 -3.09 7.42
N THR A 21 7.55 -2.35 6.53
CA THR A 21 6.85 -1.46 5.62
C THR A 21 7.01 -1.98 4.20
N PHE A 22 5.90 -2.02 3.47
CA PHE A 22 5.89 -2.44 2.08
C PHE A 22 5.35 -1.31 1.23
N ASN A 23 5.77 -1.27 -0.04
CA ASN A 23 5.16 -0.32 -0.96
C ASN A 23 4.70 -1.05 -2.22
N GLY A 24 3.67 -0.52 -2.83
CA GLY A 24 3.13 -1.11 -4.05
C GLY A 24 1.76 -0.56 -4.34
N VAL A 25 1.21 -1.00 -5.46
CA VAL A 25 -0.13 -0.62 -5.89
C VAL A 25 -1.11 -1.63 -5.31
N ILE A 26 -2.11 -1.14 -4.61
CA ILE A 26 -3.16 -2.02 -4.09
C ILE A 26 -4.06 -2.42 -5.24
N ILE A 27 -4.17 -3.72 -5.46
CA ILE A 27 -4.95 -4.26 -6.58
C ILE A 27 -6.34 -4.66 -6.12
N ASP A 28 -6.43 -5.27 -4.95
CA ASP A 28 -7.71 -5.76 -4.46
C ASP A 28 -7.67 -5.84 -2.94
N VAL A 29 -8.85 -5.75 -2.34
CA VAL A 29 -9.00 -5.81 -0.88
C VAL A 29 -10.12 -6.77 -0.58
N THR A 30 -9.83 -7.76 0.25
CA THR A 30 -10.84 -8.72 0.69
C THR A 30 -10.83 -8.79 2.21
N ASN A 31 -11.70 -9.61 2.77
CA ASN A 31 -11.76 -9.76 4.22
C ASN A 31 -10.47 -10.28 4.81
N GLY A 32 -9.73 -11.06 4.06
CA GLY A 32 -8.53 -11.70 4.59
C GLY A 32 -7.23 -11.01 4.25
N GLY A 33 -7.23 -10.17 3.22
CA GLY A 33 -5.96 -9.60 2.83
C GLY A 33 -6.06 -8.59 1.73
N ILE A 34 -4.90 -8.01 1.44
CA ILE A 34 -4.75 -7.02 0.39
C ILE A 34 -3.76 -7.57 -0.62
N SER A 35 -4.15 -7.53 -1.89
CA SER A 35 -3.26 -7.89 -2.98
C SER A 35 -2.49 -6.66 -3.42
N ILE A 36 -1.18 -6.76 -3.48
CA ILE A 36 -0.31 -5.65 -3.81
C ILE A 36 0.56 -6.03 -4.99
N SER A 37 0.70 -5.14 -5.94
CA SER A 37 1.63 -5.30 -7.05
C SER A 37 2.82 -4.38 -6.83
N ASN A 38 3.99 -4.96 -6.86
CA ASN A 38 5.24 -4.23 -6.67
C ASN A 38 6.11 -4.44 -7.91
N GLY A 39 5.71 -3.82 -9.02
CA GLY A 39 6.41 -4.01 -10.26
C GLY A 39 6.20 -5.42 -10.80
N LYS A 40 7.19 -6.28 -10.64
CA LYS A 40 7.12 -7.63 -11.17
C LYS A 40 6.47 -8.63 -10.25
N ASN A 41 6.30 -8.28 -9.00
CA ASN A 41 5.86 -9.22 -7.99
C ASN A 41 4.48 -8.88 -7.47
N PHE A 42 3.76 -9.91 -7.09
CA PHE A 42 2.50 -9.75 -6.37
C PHE A 42 2.67 -10.31 -4.98
N GLU A 43 2.08 -9.62 -4.01
CA GLU A 43 2.10 -10.08 -2.64
C GLU A 43 0.72 -9.94 -2.03
N ILE A 44 0.44 -10.79 -1.06
CA ILE A 44 -0.79 -10.69 -0.30
C ILE A 44 -0.41 -10.42 1.14
N VAL A 45 -0.97 -9.35 1.69
CA VAL A 45 -0.70 -8.95 3.06
C VAL A 45 -1.95 -9.19 3.89
N ASN A 46 -1.78 -9.86 5.03
CA ASN A 46 -2.89 -10.12 5.93
C ASN A 46 -3.38 -8.81 6.51
N ILE A 47 -4.68 -8.56 6.35
CA ILE A 47 -5.25 -7.28 6.74
C ILE A 47 -5.14 -7.03 8.24
N ASP A 48 -5.11 -8.10 9.04
CA ASP A 48 -5.03 -7.96 10.50
C ASP A 48 -3.68 -7.45 10.97
N TYR A 49 -2.67 -7.54 10.13
CA TYR A 49 -1.32 -7.11 10.49
C TYR A 49 -1.02 -5.70 10.03
N ILE A 50 -1.97 -5.05 9.39
CA ILE A 50 -1.76 -3.72 8.87
C ILE A 50 -2.02 -2.70 9.97
N ILE A 51 -1.04 -1.85 10.19
CA ILE A 51 -1.12 -0.79 11.19
C ILE A 51 -1.59 0.51 10.54
N ARG A 52 -1.15 0.76 9.31
CA ARG A 52 -1.35 2.05 8.68
C ARG A 52 -1.14 1.91 7.18
N ILE A 53 -1.91 2.65 6.41
CA ILE A 53 -1.74 2.74 4.96
C ILE A 53 -1.76 4.22 4.60
N ARG A 54 -0.84 4.62 3.72
CA ARG A 54 -0.86 5.97 3.20
C ARG A 54 -0.46 5.93 1.73
N GLU A 55 -0.97 6.90 0.98
CA GLU A 55 -0.61 7.00 -0.42
C GLU A 55 0.87 7.38 -0.53
N TYR A 56 1.56 6.77 -1.49
CA TYR A 56 2.97 7.04 -1.68
C TYR A 56 3.16 8.50 -2.06
N PRO A 57 4.04 9.24 -1.37
CA PRO A 57 4.21 10.66 -1.65
C PRO A 57 4.74 10.92 -3.05
N LYS A 58 4.27 11.99 -3.67
CA LYS A 58 4.70 12.43 -4.97
C LYS A 58 5.11 13.88 -4.90
N ASN A 59 6.04 14.28 -5.79
CA ASN A 59 6.42 15.67 -5.84
C ASN A 59 5.41 16.47 -6.68
N LYS A 60 5.69 17.75 -6.88
CA LYS A 60 4.77 18.64 -7.61
C LYS A 60 4.48 18.17 -9.02
N ASN A 61 5.42 17.48 -9.64
CA ASN A 61 5.29 17.06 -11.02
C ASN A 61 4.67 15.67 -11.15
N GLY A 62 4.19 15.13 -10.06
CA GLY A 62 3.61 13.80 -10.06
C GLY A 62 4.60 12.66 -9.99
N LYS A 63 5.86 12.98 -9.94
CA LYS A 63 6.89 11.95 -9.78
C LYS A 63 7.00 11.57 -8.30
N LYS A 64 7.31 10.31 -8.06
CA LYS A 64 7.53 9.86 -6.71
C LYS A 64 8.79 10.49 -6.14
N LYS A 65 8.78 10.76 -4.86
CA LYS A 65 10.00 11.20 -4.20
C LYS A 65 10.99 10.06 -4.23
N SER A 66 12.26 10.41 -4.41
CA SER A 66 13.30 9.39 -4.45
C SER A 66 13.48 8.71 -3.11
N PHE A 67 13.02 9.35 -2.05
CA PHE A 67 13.21 8.83 -0.71
C PHE A 67 12.06 9.26 0.17
N VAL A 68 11.53 8.31 0.93
CA VAL A 68 10.40 8.56 1.82
C VAL A 68 10.85 8.26 3.23
N VAL A 69 10.66 9.25 4.11
CA VAL A 69 10.97 9.11 5.53
C VAL A 69 9.68 9.26 6.29
N ASP A 70 9.43 8.34 7.16
CA ASP A 70 8.23 8.38 8.01
C ASP A 70 8.60 8.62 9.45
#